data_b084dd88f967290fc1c527c802a9bdb1
#
_entry.id   b084dd88f967290fc1c527c802a9bdb1
#
_cell.length_a   1.000
_cell.length_b   1.000
_cell.length_c   1.000
_cell.angle_alpha   90.00
_cell.angle_beta   90.00
_cell.angle_gamma   90.00
#
_symmetry.space_group_name_H-M   'P 1'
#
loop_
_entity.id
_entity.type
_entity.pdbx_description
1 polymer ?
#
loop_
_entity_poly.entity_id
_entity_poly.type
_entity_poly.pdbx_seq_one_letter_code
_entity_poly.pdbx_strand_id
1 'polypeptide(L)' 'MENKKYYVSSDGTKTLMGEIEFTHLSNGLAKRYRDIFNSTNKDEFSTKLQEINDIKEEIYKRINEFNDGLGDK' A
#
# COMPACT_ATOMS: atom_id res chain seq x y z
N MET A 1 7.39 -14.11 -14.79
CA MET A 1 7.00 -14.48 -13.43
C MET A 1 6.50 -13.27 -12.67
N GLU A 2 5.35 -13.39 -12.07
CA GLU A 2 4.75 -12.27 -11.36
C GLU A 2 5.25 -12.19 -9.93
N ASN A 3 5.55 -10.99 -9.50
CA ASN A 3 5.83 -10.72 -8.10
C ASN A 3 4.54 -10.29 -7.43
N LYS A 4 4.06 -11.15 -6.57
CA LYS A 4 2.83 -10.86 -5.85
C LYS A 4 3.16 -10.14 -4.56
N LYS A 5 2.48 -9.03 -4.35
CA LYS A 5 2.67 -8.25 -3.14
C LYS A 5 1.48 -8.45 -2.22
N TYR A 6 1.75 -8.48 -0.94
CA TYR A 6 0.74 -8.72 0.07
C TYR A 6 0.65 -7.56 1.02
N TYR A 7 -0.57 -7.30 1.44
CA TYR A 7 -0.86 -6.33 2.49
C TYR A 7 -0.93 -7.09 3.80
N VAL A 8 -0.18 -6.63 4.79
CA VAL A 8 -0.18 -7.26 6.11
C VAL A 8 -0.95 -6.38 7.07
N SER A 9 -2.06 -6.90 7.57
CA SER A 9 -2.90 -6.20 8.54
C SER A 9 -2.26 -6.22 9.91
N SER A 10 -2.77 -5.39 10.82
CA SER A 10 -2.19 -5.29 12.15
C SER A 10 -2.29 -6.59 12.93
N ASP A 11 -3.23 -7.47 12.58
CA ASP A 11 -3.34 -8.77 13.23
C ASP A 11 -2.48 -9.85 12.58
N GLY A 12 -1.67 -9.47 11.59
CA GLY A 12 -0.79 -10.40 10.91
C GLY A 12 -1.38 -11.08 9.69
N THR A 13 -2.63 -10.81 9.38
CA THR A 13 -3.28 -11.40 8.22
C THR A 13 -2.68 -10.84 6.93
N LYS A 14 -2.36 -11.74 5.99
CA LYS A 14 -1.82 -11.35 4.69
C LYS A 14 -2.90 -11.46 3.64
N THR A 15 -3.07 -10.41 2.86
CA THR A 15 -4.03 -10.39 1.76
C THR A 15 -3.34 -9.89 0.51
N LEU A 16 -3.67 -10.46 -0.63
CA LEU A 16 -3.11 -9.96 -1.88
C LEU A 16 -3.42 -8.48 -2.02
N MET A 17 -2.39 -7.70 -2.34
CA MET A 17 -2.53 -6.25 -2.42
C MET A 17 -3.64 -5.84 -3.38
N GLY A 18 -3.78 -6.55 -4.48
CA GLY A 18 -4.79 -6.20 -5.47
C GLY A 18 -6.22 -6.49 -5.03
N GLU A 19 -6.39 -7.23 -3.94
CA GLU A 19 -7.73 -7.58 -3.45
C GLU A 19 -8.19 -6.74 -2.27
N ILE A 20 -7.35 -5.83 -1.81
CA ILE A 20 -7.67 -4.98 -0.68
C ILE A 20 -8.58 -3.84 -1.14
N GLU A 21 -9.58 -3.50 -0.36
CA GLU A 21 -10.44 -2.36 -0.66
C GLU A 21 -9.64 -1.06 -0.60
N PHE A 22 -9.99 -0.12 -1.45
CA PHE A 22 -9.26 1.14 -1.54
C PHE A 22 -9.23 1.88 -0.21
N THR A 23 -10.36 1.92 0.48
CA THR A 23 -10.44 2.58 1.78
C THR A 23 -9.47 1.96 2.77
N HIS A 24 -9.40 0.63 2.77
CA HIS A 24 -8.50 -0.09 3.65
C HIS A 24 -7.04 0.26 3.33
N LEU A 25 -6.71 0.30 2.04
CA LEU A 25 -5.36 0.68 1.62
C LEU A 25 -5.02 2.09 2.07
N SER A 26 -5.94 3.01 1.89
CA SER A 26 -5.71 4.41 2.28
C SER A 26 -5.48 4.55 3.78
N ASN A 27 -6.27 3.85 4.56
CA ASN A 27 -6.13 3.88 6.02
C ASN A 27 -4.81 3.26 6.43
N GLY A 28 -4.43 2.16 5.80
CA GLY A 28 -3.16 1.51 6.09
C GLY A 28 -1.97 2.38 5.73
N LEU A 29 -2.09 3.13 4.64
CA LEU A 29 -1.04 4.05 4.23
C LEU A 29 -0.87 5.17 5.26
N ALA A 30 -1.98 5.76 5.70
CA ALA A 30 -1.94 6.82 6.69
C ALA A 30 -1.34 6.33 8.00
N LYS A 31 -1.70 5.12 8.41
CA LYS A 31 -1.15 4.55 9.64
C LYS A 31 0.36 4.39 9.53
N ARG A 32 0.85 3.93 8.38
CA ARG A 32 2.28 3.71 8.21
C ARG A 32 3.06 5.02 8.18
N TYR A 33 2.45 6.06 7.64
CA TYR A 33 3.07 7.38 7.70
C TYR A 33 3.22 7.85 9.15
N ARG A 34 2.18 7.66 9.96
CA ARG A 34 2.26 8.02 11.38
C ARG A 34 3.33 7.21 12.08
N ASP A 35 3.40 5.93 11.77
CA ASP A 35 4.40 5.06 12.40
C ASP A 35 5.81 5.53 12.08
N ILE A 36 6.04 5.97 10.84
CA ILE A 36 7.36 6.46 10.44
C ILE A 36 7.73 7.72 11.22
N PHE A 37 6.80 8.64 11.37
CA PHE A 37 7.08 9.86 12.10
C PHE A 37 7.42 9.60 13.55
N ASN A 38 6.91 8.51 14.11
CA ASN A 38 7.15 8.17 15.50
C ASN A 38 8.27 7.16 15.69
N SER A 39 8.84 6.67 14.60
CA SER A 39 9.86 5.63 14.68
C SER A 39 11.22 6.22 15.00
N THR A 40 11.97 5.52 15.88
CA THR A 40 13.35 5.89 16.18
C THR A 40 14.31 4.80 15.72
N ASN A 41 13.80 3.74 15.12
CA ASN A 41 14.59 2.59 14.71
C ASN A 41 14.72 2.59 13.18
N LYS A 42 15.98 2.57 12.70
CA LYS A 42 16.24 2.64 11.26
C LYS A 42 15.69 1.44 10.50
N ASP A 43 15.79 0.26 11.10
CA ASP A 43 15.30 -0.95 10.44
C ASP A 43 13.79 -0.90 10.29
N GLU A 44 13.11 -0.46 11.35
CA GLU A 44 11.65 -0.30 11.30
C GLU A 44 11.26 0.76 10.28
N PHE A 45 12.01 1.86 10.25
CA PHE A 45 11.77 2.92 9.28
C PHE A 45 11.84 2.39 7.86
N SER A 46 12.90 1.63 7.55
CA SER A 46 13.07 1.08 6.20
C SER A 46 11.95 0.12 5.84
N THR A 47 11.55 -0.73 6.78
CA THR A 47 10.48 -1.69 6.53
C THR A 47 9.17 -0.97 6.25
N LYS A 48 8.84 0.03 7.06
CA LYS A 48 7.62 0.80 6.87
C LYS A 48 7.64 1.57 5.56
N LEU A 49 8.80 2.10 5.21
CA LEU A 49 8.93 2.83 3.95
C LEU A 49 8.68 1.93 2.76
N GLN A 50 9.18 0.70 2.82
CA GLN A 50 8.94 -0.27 1.76
C GLN A 50 7.44 -0.60 1.65
N GLU A 51 6.79 -0.79 2.79
CA GLU A 51 5.36 -1.05 2.80
C GLU A 51 4.58 0.12 2.20
N ILE A 52 4.99 1.34 2.53
CA ILE A 52 4.36 2.53 1.98
C ILE A 52 4.50 2.55 0.47
N ASN A 53 5.70 2.26 -0.04
CA ASN A 53 5.92 2.24 -1.47
C ASN A 53 5.04 1.21 -2.17
N ASP A 54 4.91 0.03 -1.58
CA ASP A 54 4.08 -1.01 -2.17
C ASP A 54 2.62 -0.59 -2.24
N ILE A 55 2.11 0.03 -1.18
CA ILE A 55 0.74 0.49 -1.15
C ILE A 55 0.52 1.62 -2.15
N LYS A 56 1.47 2.53 -2.24
CA LYS A 56 1.38 3.64 -3.18
C LYS A 56 1.35 3.13 -4.62
N GLU A 57 2.16 2.13 -4.93
CA GLU A 57 2.15 1.56 -6.27
C GLU A 57 0.79 0.98 -6.62
N GLU A 58 0.18 0.29 -5.66
CA GLU A 58 -1.14 -0.28 -5.91
C GLU A 58 -2.18 0.82 -6.11
N ILE A 59 -2.11 1.88 -5.31
CA ILE A 59 -3.04 2.99 -5.44
C ILE A 59 -2.88 3.67 -6.80
N TYR A 60 -1.65 3.92 -7.21
CA TYR A 60 -1.39 4.53 -8.52
C TYR A 60 -1.89 3.64 -9.65
N LYS A 61 -1.70 2.35 -9.52
CA LYS A 61 -2.18 1.41 -10.53
C LYS A 61 -3.69 1.51 -10.69
N ARG A 62 -4.40 1.56 -9.56
CA ARG A 62 -5.86 1.65 -9.59
C ARG A 62 -6.32 2.97 -10.21
N ILE A 63 -5.62 4.07 -9.87
CA ILE A 63 -5.95 5.37 -10.43
C ILE A 63 -5.74 5.35 -11.94
N ASN A 64 -4.66 4.78 -12.41
CA ASN A 64 -4.37 4.71 -13.83
C ASN A 64 -5.42 3.86 -14.56
N GLU A 65 -5.81 2.75 -13.97
CA GLU A 65 -6.84 1.90 -14.57
C GLU A 65 -8.16 2.64 -14.67
N PHE A 66 -8.49 3.38 -13.64
CA PHE A 66 -9.71 4.18 -13.63
C PHE A 66 -9.66 5.25 -14.71
N ASN A 67 -8.53 5.94 -14.80
CA ASN A 67 -8.36 7.00 -15.80
C ASN A 67 -8.41 6.45 -17.22
N ASP A 68 -7.81 5.29 -17.44
CA ASP A 68 -7.87 4.65 -18.75
C ASP A 68 -9.30 4.36 -19.15
N GLY A 69 -10.10 3.90 -18.20
CA GLY A 69 -11.50 3.63 -18.46
C GLY A 69 -12.29 4.88 -18.78
N LEU A 70 -11.93 5.99 -18.15
CA LEU A 70 -12.59 7.27 -18.38
C LEU A 70 -12.06 7.98 -19.62
N GLY A 71 -10.73 7.92 -19.79
CA GLY A 71 -10.08 8.68 -20.84
C GLY A 71 -10.18 8.07 -22.20
N ASP A 72 -10.71 6.89 -22.30
CA ASP A 72 -10.78 6.16 -23.54
C ASP A 72 -12.01 6.58 -24.35
N LYS A 73 -12.06 7.83 -24.67
CA LYS A 73 -13.21 8.39 -25.38
C LYS A 73 -12.85 8.76 -26.79
#